data_c4fefb37aa17174d72b6a565536b84b5
#
_entry.id   c4fefb37aa17174d72b6a565536b84b5
#
_cell.length_a   1.000
_cell.length_b   1.000
_cell.length_c   1.000
_cell.angle_alpha   90.00
_cell.angle_beta   90.00
_cell.angle_gamma   90.00
#
_symmetry.space_group_name_H-M   'P 1'
#
loop_
_entity.id
_entity.type
_entity.pdbx_description
1 polymer ?
#
loop_
_entity_poly.entity_id
_entity_poly.type
_entity_poly.pdbx_seq_one_letter_code
_entity_poly.pdbx_strand_id
1 'polypeptide(L)'
;PIKEGDKLGFQRKDGVFKDFCRTALNVPIDATFRELWEDIQSGKIKTLELCDGGNSLPMIIKPNHKNMIYFSKKGSPTKISDGNDVSLEKVQTAFNDQQITSVAKLKEAGPNRDKLGSGGNVTNLWAVLNELLKRREKSDTSGSSTSQKYVFIIDEINRGEISKIFGELFYAIDAGYRGTKGRVKTQYQNLVPEDDVFSKGFYIPENVYII
;
A
#
# COMPACT_ATOMS: atom_id res chain seq x y z
N PRO A 1 -7.10 3.07 29.26
CA PRO A 1 -7.05 1.80 29.94
C PRO A 1 -8.17 0.90 29.42
N ILE A 2 -7.83 -0.37 29.16
CA ILE A 2 -8.79 -1.41 28.78
C ILE A 2 -8.93 -2.30 29.99
N LYS A 3 -10.16 -2.69 30.32
CA LYS A 3 -10.44 -3.65 31.36
C LYS A 3 -10.64 -5.02 30.70
N GLU A 4 -9.68 -5.91 30.88
CA GLU A 4 -9.83 -7.33 30.57
C GLU A 4 -9.84 -8.11 31.89
N GLY A 5 -11.04 -8.42 32.37
CA GLY A 5 -11.22 -8.99 33.71
C GLY A 5 -10.74 -8.03 34.81
N ASP A 6 -9.98 -8.54 35.80
CA ASP A 6 -9.43 -7.74 36.93
C ASP A 6 -8.07 -7.05 36.60
N LYS A 7 -7.58 -7.15 35.38
CA LYS A 7 -6.31 -6.53 34.98
C LYS A 7 -6.56 -5.23 34.22
N LEU A 8 -5.94 -4.14 34.67
CA LEU A 8 -5.83 -2.88 33.97
C LEU A 8 -4.71 -2.99 32.93
N GLY A 9 -5.07 -2.95 31.64
CA GLY A 9 -4.14 -2.89 30.54
C GLY A 9 -4.10 -1.49 29.89
N PHE A 10 -2.99 -1.15 29.25
CA PHE A 10 -2.87 0.04 28.43
C PHE A 10 -2.80 -0.37 26.97
N GLN A 11 -3.68 0.16 26.15
CA GLN A 11 -3.61 0.01 24.71
C GLN A 11 -3.01 1.28 24.11
N ARG A 12 -1.98 1.11 23.28
CA ARG A 12 -1.46 2.19 22.47
C ARG A 12 -2.52 2.63 21.45
N LYS A 13 -2.76 3.93 21.36
CA LYS A 13 -3.55 4.55 20.29
C LYS A 13 -2.65 5.53 19.57
N ASP A 14 -2.53 5.39 18.25
CA ASP A 14 -1.79 6.33 17.43
C ASP A 14 -2.50 7.70 17.42
N GLY A 15 -1.71 8.76 17.37
CA GLY A 15 -2.24 10.11 17.25
C GLY A 15 -2.66 10.45 15.81
N VAL A 16 -3.55 11.42 15.66
CA VAL A 16 -4.13 11.85 14.37
C VAL A 16 -3.05 12.13 13.32
N PHE A 17 -1.95 12.76 13.69
CA PHE A 17 -0.87 13.08 12.75
C PHE A 17 -0.14 11.83 12.25
N LYS A 18 0.08 10.84 13.11
CA LYS A 18 0.70 9.57 12.74
C LYS A 18 -0.20 8.78 11.78
N ASP A 19 -1.49 8.75 12.06
CA ASP A 19 -2.47 8.09 11.18
C ASP A 19 -2.59 8.81 9.83
N PHE A 20 -2.52 10.13 9.83
CA PHE A 20 -2.46 10.91 8.59
C PHE A 20 -1.21 10.60 7.77
N CYS A 21 -0.02 10.54 8.40
CA CYS A 21 1.21 10.16 7.72
C CYS A 21 1.15 8.72 7.17
N ARG A 22 0.53 7.79 7.92
CA ARG A 22 0.29 6.42 7.44
C ARG A 22 -0.60 6.43 6.19
N THR A 23 -1.65 7.23 6.19
CA THR A 23 -2.54 7.40 5.01
C THR A 23 -1.78 7.98 3.82
N ALA A 24 -0.88 8.92 4.04
CA ALA A 24 -0.06 9.52 2.99
C ALA A 24 0.98 8.55 2.40
N LEU A 25 1.46 7.60 3.20
CA LEU A 25 2.33 6.50 2.74
C LEU A 25 1.56 5.45 1.95
N ASN A 26 0.29 5.25 2.29
CA ASN A 26 -0.62 4.42 1.52
C ASN A 26 -1.09 5.23 0.30
N VAL A 27 -0.18 5.45 -0.66
CA VAL A 27 -0.61 5.90 -2.00
C VAL A 27 -1.71 4.94 -2.44
N PRO A 28 -2.89 5.45 -2.81
CA PRO A 28 -3.98 4.57 -3.17
C PRO A 28 -3.50 3.64 -4.27
N ILE A 29 -3.50 2.35 -4.00
CA ILE A 29 -3.13 1.31 -4.98
C ILE A 29 -3.96 1.47 -6.25
N ASP A 30 -5.07 2.16 -6.15
CA ASP A 30 -5.99 2.54 -7.22
C ASP A 30 -5.33 3.34 -8.34
N ALA A 31 -4.49 4.33 -7.99
CA ALA A 31 -3.80 5.15 -8.98
C ALA A 31 -2.83 4.28 -9.77
N THR A 32 -2.00 3.50 -9.08
CA THR A 32 -1.05 2.58 -9.71
C THR A 32 -1.75 1.48 -10.52
N PHE A 33 -2.91 1.01 -10.06
CA PHE A 33 -3.72 0.04 -10.80
C PHE A 33 -4.27 0.66 -12.10
N ARG A 34 -4.73 1.90 -12.08
CA ARG A 34 -5.20 2.60 -13.28
C ARG A 34 -4.08 2.81 -14.29
N GLU A 35 -2.90 3.24 -13.84
CA GLU A 35 -1.72 3.34 -14.70
C GLU A 35 -1.36 2.00 -15.35
N LEU A 36 -1.35 0.92 -14.59
CA LEU A 36 -1.14 -0.41 -15.13
C LEU A 36 -2.22 -0.79 -16.17
N TRP A 37 -3.48 -0.51 -15.84
CA TRP A 37 -4.61 -0.77 -16.74
C TRP A 37 -4.48 0.00 -18.07
N GLU A 38 -4.08 1.27 -18.03
CA GLU A 38 -3.84 2.11 -19.20
C GLU A 38 -2.63 1.62 -20.02
N ASP A 39 -1.55 1.20 -19.36
CA ASP A 39 -0.38 0.60 -20.03
C ASP A 39 -0.74 -0.71 -20.76
N ILE A 40 -1.65 -1.52 -20.21
CA ILE A 40 -2.15 -2.72 -20.86
C ILE A 40 -3.06 -2.32 -22.04
N GLN A 41 -3.95 -1.36 -21.84
CA GLN A 41 -4.88 -0.87 -22.87
C GLN A 41 -4.12 -0.31 -24.08
N SER A 42 -3.05 0.44 -23.84
CA SER A 42 -2.20 1.00 -24.90
C SER A 42 -1.28 -0.02 -25.58
N GLY A 43 -1.22 -1.26 -25.05
CA GLY A 43 -0.35 -2.31 -25.54
C GLY A 43 1.13 -2.16 -25.14
N LYS A 44 1.44 -1.23 -24.25
CA LYS A 44 2.78 -1.03 -23.68
C LYS A 44 3.19 -2.23 -22.82
N ILE A 45 2.24 -2.84 -22.11
CA ILE A 45 2.41 -4.08 -21.36
C ILE A 45 1.40 -5.11 -21.89
N LYS A 46 1.91 -6.28 -22.28
CA LYS A 46 1.07 -7.36 -22.83
C LYS A 46 0.97 -8.56 -21.91
N THR A 47 2.00 -8.78 -21.09
CA THR A 47 2.11 -9.95 -20.20
C THR A 47 2.68 -9.52 -18.85
N LEU A 48 2.29 -10.23 -17.79
CA LEU A 48 2.94 -10.14 -16.48
C LEU A 48 3.58 -11.49 -16.13
N GLU A 49 4.69 -11.44 -15.42
CA GLU A 49 5.30 -12.65 -14.87
C GLU A 49 4.42 -13.26 -13.79
N LEU A 50 4.12 -14.52 -13.93
CA LEU A 50 3.36 -15.31 -12.96
C LEU A 50 4.33 -16.04 -12.03
N CYS A 51 4.93 -15.40 -11.08
CA CYS A 51 5.82 -16.01 -10.09
C CYS A 51 7.08 -16.72 -10.63
N ASP A 52 8.21 -16.49 -10.01
CA ASP A 52 9.46 -17.29 -10.04
C ASP A 52 9.83 -17.94 -11.40
N GLY A 53 9.81 -17.17 -12.48
CA GLY A 53 10.15 -17.68 -13.81
C GLY A 53 9.03 -18.49 -14.49
N GLY A 54 7.82 -18.42 -13.97
CA GLY A 54 6.64 -19.05 -14.57
C GLY A 54 6.21 -18.40 -15.89
N ASN A 55 5.46 -19.15 -16.70
CA ASN A 55 4.96 -18.70 -17.98
C ASN A 55 4.07 -17.46 -17.81
N SER A 56 4.46 -16.37 -18.44
CA SER A 56 3.62 -15.15 -18.53
C SER A 56 2.35 -15.45 -19.34
N LEU A 57 1.20 -15.04 -18.82
CA LEU A 57 -0.06 -15.08 -19.57
C LEU A 57 -0.39 -13.70 -20.13
N PRO A 58 -0.84 -13.61 -21.40
CA PRO A 58 -1.35 -12.38 -21.95
C PRO A 58 -2.53 -11.85 -21.14
N MET A 59 -2.56 -10.54 -20.93
CA MET A 59 -3.67 -9.84 -20.27
C MET A 59 -4.64 -9.31 -21.31
N ILE A 60 -5.91 -9.33 -20.94
CA ILE A 60 -7.00 -8.82 -21.77
C ILE A 60 -7.73 -7.73 -20.99
N ILE A 61 -7.93 -6.58 -21.63
CA ILE A 61 -8.70 -5.47 -21.09
C ILE A 61 -10.00 -5.33 -21.84
N LYS A 62 -11.08 -5.15 -21.07
CA LYS A 62 -12.38 -4.75 -21.60
C LYS A 62 -12.57 -3.26 -21.32
N PRO A 63 -12.77 -2.40 -22.33
CA PRO A 63 -12.86 -0.94 -22.15
C PRO A 63 -13.89 -0.49 -21.11
N ASN A 64 -15.00 -1.21 -21.00
CA ASN A 64 -16.08 -0.92 -20.04
C ASN A 64 -15.80 -1.42 -18.61
N HIS A 65 -14.71 -2.15 -18.39
CA HIS A 65 -14.35 -2.74 -17.10
C HIS A 65 -13.02 -2.19 -16.58
N LYS A 66 -12.93 -0.89 -16.37
CA LYS A 66 -11.70 -0.17 -15.99
C LYS A 66 -11.05 -0.63 -14.67
N ASN A 67 -11.81 -1.30 -13.83
CA ASN A 67 -11.32 -1.82 -12.54
C ASN A 67 -11.01 -3.32 -12.58
N MET A 68 -10.85 -3.89 -13.77
CA MET A 68 -10.62 -5.33 -13.96
C MET A 68 -9.54 -5.61 -14.99
N ILE A 69 -8.66 -6.53 -14.67
CA ILE A 69 -7.64 -7.11 -15.57
C ILE A 69 -8.00 -8.58 -15.75
N TYR A 70 -8.08 -9.03 -16.98
CA TYR A 70 -8.38 -10.41 -17.34
C TYR A 70 -7.13 -11.09 -17.87
N PHE A 71 -6.98 -12.36 -17.57
CA PHE A 71 -5.90 -13.18 -18.14
C PHE A 71 -6.44 -14.12 -19.20
N SER A 72 -5.65 -14.32 -20.24
CA SER A 72 -6.03 -15.22 -21.32
C SER A 72 -6.03 -16.68 -20.88
N LYS A 73 -6.80 -17.49 -21.55
CA LYS A 73 -6.74 -18.94 -21.42
C LYS A 73 -5.44 -19.47 -22.01
N LYS A 74 -4.75 -20.37 -21.33
CA LYS A 74 -3.56 -21.04 -21.85
C LYS A 74 -3.83 -21.65 -23.22
N GLY A 75 -3.01 -21.33 -24.20
CA GLY A 75 -3.17 -21.77 -25.59
C GLY A 75 -4.20 -21.01 -26.42
N SER A 76 -4.83 -19.95 -25.88
CA SER A 76 -5.81 -19.13 -26.58
C SER A 76 -5.70 -17.65 -26.15
N PRO A 77 -4.74 -16.88 -26.71
CA PRO A 77 -4.40 -15.54 -26.25
C PRO A 77 -5.56 -14.54 -26.24
N THR A 78 -6.58 -14.76 -27.05
CA THR A 78 -7.75 -13.87 -27.19
C THR A 78 -8.95 -14.28 -26.36
N LYS A 79 -8.93 -15.48 -25.74
CA LYS A 79 -10.03 -15.98 -24.93
C LYS A 79 -9.72 -15.79 -23.45
N ILE A 80 -10.66 -15.20 -22.73
CA ILE A 80 -10.59 -15.06 -21.28
C ILE A 80 -10.84 -16.44 -20.66
N SER A 81 -10.04 -16.79 -19.66
CA SER A 81 -10.30 -17.94 -18.83
C SER A 81 -11.33 -17.57 -17.78
N ASP A 82 -12.38 -18.36 -17.64
CA ASP A 82 -13.39 -18.16 -16.60
C ASP A 82 -12.75 -18.15 -15.21
N GLY A 83 -13.09 -17.16 -14.41
CA GLY A 83 -12.53 -16.98 -13.08
C GLY A 83 -11.09 -16.46 -13.04
N ASN A 84 -10.45 -16.15 -14.17
CA ASN A 84 -9.11 -15.57 -14.26
C ASN A 84 -9.16 -14.04 -14.40
N ASP A 85 -9.86 -13.40 -13.47
CA ASP A 85 -9.97 -11.96 -13.37
C ASP A 85 -9.34 -11.44 -12.09
N VAL A 86 -8.72 -10.28 -12.18
CA VAL A 86 -8.18 -9.53 -11.07
C VAL A 86 -8.87 -8.18 -11.01
N SER A 87 -9.73 -8.00 -10.01
CA SER A 87 -10.39 -6.73 -9.76
C SER A 87 -9.55 -5.83 -8.88
N LEU A 88 -9.76 -4.52 -8.99
CA LEU A 88 -9.17 -3.53 -8.10
C LEU A 88 -9.52 -3.83 -6.63
N GLU A 89 -10.74 -4.27 -6.35
CA GLU A 89 -11.17 -4.65 -4.99
C GLU A 89 -10.36 -5.82 -4.41
N LYS A 90 -10.08 -6.86 -5.22
CA LYS A 90 -9.21 -7.97 -4.81
C LYS A 90 -7.79 -7.48 -4.50
N VAL A 91 -7.28 -6.57 -5.35
CA VAL A 91 -5.95 -5.96 -5.16
C VAL A 91 -5.91 -5.12 -3.88
N GLN A 92 -6.91 -4.28 -3.64
CA GLN A 92 -7.03 -3.48 -2.41
C GLN A 92 -7.09 -4.36 -1.16
N THR A 93 -7.88 -5.44 -1.21
CA THR A 93 -8.01 -6.40 -0.11
C THR A 93 -6.67 -7.07 0.19
N ALA A 94 -5.97 -7.54 -0.83
CA ALA A 94 -4.66 -8.17 -0.68
C ALA A 94 -3.58 -7.18 -0.23
N PHE A 95 -3.62 -5.96 -0.73
CA PHE A 95 -2.68 -4.91 -0.39
C PHE A 95 -2.82 -4.41 1.05
N ASN A 96 -4.06 -4.33 1.55
CA ASN A 96 -4.34 -3.90 2.91
C ASN A 96 -4.02 -4.98 3.95
N ASP A 97 -3.87 -6.23 3.53
CA ASP A 97 -3.40 -7.31 4.37
C ASP A 97 -1.87 -7.36 4.34
N GLN A 98 -1.25 -6.70 5.33
CA GLN A 98 0.21 -6.55 5.42
C GLN A 98 0.97 -7.88 5.57
N GLN A 99 0.30 -8.98 5.86
CA GLN A 99 0.90 -10.31 5.93
C GLN A 99 1.11 -10.95 4.54
N ILE A 100 0.50 -10.37 3.50
CA ILE A 100 0.58 -10.89 2.14
C ILE A 100 1.85 -10.38 1.46
N THR A 101 2.94 -11.10 1.64
CA THR A 101 4.27 -10.81 1.06
C THR A 101 4.69 -11.80 -0.02
N SER A 102 3.86 -12.80 -0.30
CA SER A 102 4.15 -13.84 -1.28
C SER A 102 2.88 -14.56 -1.74
N VAL A 103 2.98 -15.34 -2.82
CA VAL A 103 1.89 -16.22 -3.28
C VAL A 103 1.46 -17.20 -2.19
N ALA A 104 2.40 -17.73 -1.42
CA ALA A 104 2.12 -18.65 -0.34
C ALA A 104 1.25 -17.97 0.73
N LYS A 105 1.62 -16.78 1.14
CA LYS A 105 0.85 -15.98 2.09
C LYS A 105 -0.52 -15.60 1.56
N LEU A 106 -0.62 -15.27 0.28
CA LEU A 106 -1.90 -15.00 -0.37
C LEU A 106 -2.83 -16.22 -0.36
N LYS A 107 -2.28 -17.43 -0.50
CA LYS A 107 -3.03 -18.68 -0.37
C LYS A 107 -3.49 -19.00 1.05
N GLU A 108 -2.76 -18.50 2.05
CA GLU A 108 -3.03 -18.68 3.48
C GLU A 108 -3.91 -17.57 4.07
N ALA A 109 -4.24 -16.53 3.29
CA ALA A 109 -4.91 -15.32 3.74
C ALA A 109 -6.25 -15.57 4.43
N GLY A 110 -6.22 -15.95 5.69
CA GLY A 110 -7.28 -16.17 6.67
C GLY A 110 -8.71 -15.76 6.28
N PRO A 111 -9.33 -14.79 6.98
CA PRO A 111 -10.74 -14.41 6.72
C PRO A 111 -10.97 -13.74 5.36
N ASN A 112 -9.93 -13.30 4.67
CA ASN A 112 -10.03 -12.68 3.35
C ASN A 112 -9.92 -13.66 2.18
N ARG A 113 -9.62 -14.93 2.45
CA ARG A 113 -9.37 -15.95 1.41
C ARG A 113 -10.51 -16.06 0.40
N ASP A 114 -11.76 -16.06 0.86
CA ASP A 114 -12.92 -16.19 -0.01
C ASP A 114 -13.07 -14.99 -0.96
N LYS A 115 -12.63 -13.82 -0.53
CA LYS A 115 -12.64 -12.59 -1.34
C LYS A 115 -11.52 -12.55 -2.38
N LEU A 116 -10.39 -13.20 -2.09
CA LEU A 116 -9.20 -13.17 -2.94
C LEU A 116 -9.22 -14.22 -4.05
N GLY A 117 -10.08 -15.24 -3.94
CA GLY A 117 -10.22 -16.31 -4.91
C GLY A 117 -9.36 -17.54 -4.60
N SER A 118 -9.37 -18.52 -5.49
CA SER A 118 -8.67 -19.79 -5.33
C SER A 118 -7.92 -20.21 -6.59
N GLY A 119 -7.01 -21.16 -6.47
CA GLY A 119 -6.29 -21.76 -7.59
C GLY A 119 -5.44 -20.77 -8.40
N GLY A 120 -5.57 -20.79 -9.73
CA GLY A 120 -4.84 -19.91 -10.65
C GLY A 120 -5.10 -18.43 -10.47
N ASN A 121 -6.27 -18.08 -9.93
CA ASN A 121 -6.65 -16.70 -9.67
C ASN A 121 -5.76 -16.01 -8.64
N VAL A 122 -5.32 -16.76 -7.63
CA VAL A 122 -4.37 -16.26 -6.60
C VAL A 122 -3.02 -15.92 -7.23
N THR A 123 -2.55 -16.74 -8.17
CA THR A 123 -1.30 -16.49 -8.90
C THR A 123 -1.40 -15.24 -9.76
N ASN A 124 -2.53 -15.04 -10.45
CA ASN A 124 -2.78 -13.86 -11.26
C ASN A 124 -2.90 -12.60 -10.39
N LEU A 125 -3.60 -12.69 -9.27
CA LEU A 125 -3.70 -11.61 -8.30
C LEU A 125 -2.31 -11.20 -7.78
N TRP A 126 -1.47 -12.18 -7.44
CA TRP A 126 -0.10 -11.91 -7.02
C TRP A 126 0.73 -11.24 -8.11
N ALA A 127 0.62 -11.69 -9.36
CA ALA A 127 1.35 -11.08 -10.47
C ALA A 127 1.00 -9.58 -10.63
N VAL A 128 -0.29 -9.24 -10.56
CA VAL A 128 -0.75 -7.85 -10.58
C VAL A 128 -0.23 -7.10 -9.38
N LEU A 129 -0.42 -7.61 -8.17
CA LEU A 129 0.01 -6.96 -6.93
C LEU A 129 1.53 -6.71 -6.92
N ASN A 130 2.33 -7.70 -7.32
CA ASN A 130 3.78 -7.58 -7.38
C ASN A 130 4.24 -6.51 -8.39
N GLU A 131 3.59 -6.42 -9.55
CA GLU A 131 3.86 -5.36 -10.51
C GLU A 131 3.52 -3.98 -9.95
N LEU A 132 2.41 -3.84 -9.24
CA LEU A 132 2.02 -2.59 -8.60
C LEU A 132 3.01 -2.18 -7.50
N LEU A 133 3.48 -3.13 -6.70
CA LEU A 133 4.50 -2.87 -5.69
C LEU A 133 5.82 -2.41 -6.32
N LYS A 134 6.29 -3.07 -7.39
CA LYS A 134 7.48 -2.66 -8.14
C LYS A 134 7.36 -1.25 -8.73
N ARG A 135 6.19 -0.87 -9.21
CA ARG A 135 5.92 0.49 -9.73
C ARG A 135 6.00 1.52 -8.62
N ARG A 136 5.46 1.22 -7.45
CA ARG A 136 5.56 2.11 -6.29
C ARG A 136 7.00 2.33 -5.86
N GLU A 137 7.79 1.26 -5.72
CA GLU A 137 9.21 1.36 -5.37
C GLU A 137 9.99 2.21 -6.38
N LYS A 138 9.71 2.07 -7.67
CA LYS A 138 10.35 2.88 -8.72
C LYS A 138 9.93 4.35 -8.65
N SER A 139 8.68 4.66 -8.35
CA SER A 139 8.23 6.04 -8.21
C SER A 139 8.83 6.71 -6.98
N ASP A 140 9.03 5.98 -5.89
CA ASP A 140 9.70 6.49 -4.69
C ASP A 140 11.19 6.81 -4.93
N THR A 141 11.86 6.06 -5.83
CA THR A 141 13.29 6.28 -6.14
C THR A 141 13.54 7.32 -7.23
N SER A 142 12.59 7.57 -8.12
CA SER A 142 12.81 8.43 -9.29
C SER A 142 12.44 9.90 -9.09
N GLY A 143 11.94 10.30 -7.91
CA GLY A 143 11.56 11.70 -7.61
C GLY A 143 10.45 12.27 -8.53
N SER A 144 9.96 11.48 -9.46
CA SER A 144 9.01 11.85 -10.50
C SER A 144 7.62 11.25 -10.25
N SER A 145 7.26 11.02 -8.97
CA SER A 145 5.92 10.56 -8.71
C SER A 145 4.95 11.73 -8.74
N THR A 146 3.90 11.61 -9.52
CA THR A 146 2.61 12.25 -9.31
C THR A 146 2.00 11.71 -8.00
N SER A 147 2.80 11.64 -6.93
CA SER A 147 2.33 11.19 -5.63
C SER A 147 1.28 12.19 -5.17
N GLN A 148 0.12 11.68 -4.84
CA GLN A 148 -0.95 12.49 -4.25
C GLN A 148 -0.36 13.29 -3.08
N LYS A 149 -0.51 14.61 -3.14
CA LYS A 149 -0.06 15.50 -2.09
C LYS A 149 -1.09 15.52 -0.97
N TYR A 150 -0.64 15.39 0.25
CA TYR A 150 -1.44 15.44 1.44
C TYR A 150 -1.12 16.69 2.22
N VAL A 151 -2.13 17.44 2.63
CA VAL A 151 -1.96 18.66 3.41
C VAL A 151 -2.54 18.46 4.80
N PHE A 152 -1.70 18.62 5.81
CA PHE A 152 -2.10 18.61 7.21
C PHE A 152 -2.15 20.04 7.71
N ILE A 153 -3.35 20.52 8.02
CA ILE A 153 -3.57 21.90 8.48
C ILE A 153 -3.61 21.90 9.99
N ILE A 154 -2.80 22.77 10.60
CA ILE A 154 -2.78 22.98 12.04
C ILE A 154 -3.27 24.39 12.32
N ASP A 155 -4.53 24.50 12.69
CA ASP A 155 -5.11 25.76 13.07
C ASP A 155 -4.72 26.16 14.50
N GLU A 156 -4.53 27.45 14.74
CA GLU A 156 -4.24 28.01 16.06
C GLU A 156 -3.01 27.41 16.77
N ILE A 157 -1.98 27.03 16.01
CA ILE A 157 -0.75 26.41 16.54
C ILE A 157 -0.07 27.26 17.63
N ASN A 158 -0.26 28.57 17.60
CA ASN A 158 0.29 29.53 18.55
C ASN A 158 -0.37 29.46 19.94
N ARG A 159 -1.54 28.81 20.08
CA ARG A 159 -2.19 28.55 21.37
C ARG A 159 -1.56 27.40 22.14
N GLY A 160 -0.72 26.60 21.49
CA GLY A 160 -0.03 25.47 22.09
C GLY A 160 1.46 25.71 22.21
N GLU A 161 2.11 25.00 23.12
CA GLU A 161 3.56 24.94 23.16
C GLU A 161 4.06 24.00 22.05
N ILE A 162 4.58 24.55 20.96
CA ILE A 162 5.03 23.81 19.78
C ILE A 162 6.00 22.69 20.15
N SER A 163 6.91 22.95 21.10
CA SER A 163 7.85 21.94 21.60
C SER A 163 7.17 20.76 22.30
N LYS A 164 6.04 20.99 22.97
CA LYS A 164 5.25 19.91 23.59
C LYS A 164 4.39 19.17 22.56
N ILE A 165 3.92 19.87 21.54
CA ILE A 165 3.08 19.28 20.48
C ILE A 165 3.92 18.36 19.59
N PHE A 166 5.04 18.83 19.12
CA PHE A 166 5.91 18.11 18.18
C PHE A 166 7.05 17.35 18.86
N GLY A 167 7.54 17.85 20.01
CA GLY A 167 8.61 17.21 20.76
C GLY A 167 9.77 16.74 19.87
N GLU A 168 10.02 15.46 19.88
CA GLU A 168 11.07 14.79 19.09
C GLU A 168 10.85 14.91 17.57
N LEU A 169 9.64 15.23 17.13
CA LEU A 169 9.28 15.32 15.70
C LEU A 169 9.60 16.70 15.10
N PHE A 170 10.04 17.65 15.91
CA PHE A 170 10.23 19.04 15.47
C PHE A 170 11.14 19.15 14.24
N TYR A 171 12.22 18.38 14.21
CA TYR A 171 13.12 18.34 13.05
C TYR A 171 12.48 17.71 11.81
N ALA A 172 11.60 16.73 12.00
CA ALA A 172 10.96 16.03 10.88
C ALA A 172 9.94 16.91 10.13
N ILE A 173 9.53 18.04 10.71
CA ILE A 173 8.65 19.02 10.05
C ILE A 173 9.34 19.71 8.90
N ASP A 174 10.65 19.96 9.02
CA ASP A 174 11.44 20.56 7.95
C ASP A 174 11.45 19.69 6.70
N ALA A 175 11.20 20.29 5.53
CA ALA A 175 11.18 19.59 4.25
C ALA A 175 12.48 18.84 3.95
N GLY A 176 13.62 19.34 4.45
CA GLY A 176 14.92 18.71 4.31
C GLY A 176 15.06 17.37 5.05
N TYR A 177 14.23 17.14 6.06
CA TYR A 177 14.23 15.91 6.89
C TYR A 177 13.01 15.01 6.65
N ARG A 178 12.28 15.21 5.55
CA ARG A 178 11.16 14.34 5.17
C ARG A 178 11.64 12.98 4.65
N GLY A 179 10.75 12.00 4.72
CA GLY A 179 11.05 10.63 4.31
C GLY A 179 11.90 9.85 5.31
N THR A 180 12.36 8.70 4.88
CA THR A 180 13.08 7.73 5.76
C THR A 180 14.40 8.25 6.32
N LYS A 181 15.00 9.26 5.69
CA LYS A 181 16.23 9.93 6.19
C LYS A 181 16.00 10.72 7.47
N GLY A 182 14.78 11.21 7.69
CA GLY A 182 14.40 11.97 8.88
C GLY A 182 13.68 11.14 9.94
N ARG A 183 13.96 9.85 10.02
CA ARG A 183 13.37 8.98 11.05
C ARG A 183 13.75 9.41 12.46
N VAL A 184 12.74 9.44 13.31
CA VAL A 184 12.87 9.75 14.73
C VAL A 184 12.33 8.57 15.55
N LYS A 185 13.08 8.15 16.53
CA LYS A 185 12.61 7.18 17.54
C LYS A 185 11.83 7.93 18.59
N THR A 186 10.54 7.65 18.66
CA THR A 186 9.67 8.25 19.68
C THR A 186 9.76 7.50 21.00
N GLN A 187 9.34 8.13 22.09
CA GLN A 187 9.39 7.58 23.44
C GLN A 187 8.75 6.18 23.55
N TYR A 188 7.70 5.90 22.77
CA TYR A 188 6.99 4.62 22.77
C TYR A 188 7.32 3.75 21.54
N GLN A 189 8.49 3.92 20.95
CA GLN A 189 8.90 3.17 19.78
C GLN A 189 8.93 1.65 19.98
N ASN A 190 9.27 1.22 21.18
CA ASN A 190 9.28 -0.20 21.59
C ASN A 190 7.89 -0.87 21.63
N LEU A 191 6.82 -0.07 21.61
CA LEU A 191 5.44 -0.55 21.56
C LEU A 191 4.87 -0.57 20.11
N VAL A 192 5.67 -0.19 19.14
CA VAL A 192 5.29 -0.24 17.74
C VAL A 192 5.47 -1.66 17.22
N PRO A 193 4.42 -2.31 16.66
CA PRO A 193 4.55 -3.65 16.09
C PRO A 193 5.63 -3.71 15.00
N GLU A 194 6.28 -4.86 14.85
CA GLU A 194 7.37 -5.04 13.87
C GLU A 194 6.89 -4.87 12.42
N ASP A 195 5.63 -5.19 12.15
CA ASP A 195 4.96 -5.07 10.86
C ASP A 195 4.43 -3.65 10.57
N ASP A 196 4.47 -2.73 11.53
CA ASP A 196 4.10 -1.32 11.32
C ASP A 196 5.14 -0.63 10.40
N VAL A 197 4.67 0.18 9.46
CA VAL A 197 5.52 0.98 8.56
C VAL A 197 6.49 1.89 9.33
N PHE A 198 6.14 2.25 10.56
CA PHE A 198 6.96 3.03 11.47
C PHE A 198 7.71 2.19 12.52
N SER A 199 7.81 0.88 12.34
CA SER A 199 8.51 -0.03 13.27
C SER A 199 9.97 0.37 13.54
N LYS A 200 10.66 0.92 12.54
CA LYS A 200 12.05 1.40 12.64
C LYS A 200 12.18 2.86 13.05
N GLY A 201 11.09 3.54 13.40
CA GLY A 201 11.02 4.95 13.72
C GLY A 201 9.99 5.69 12.87
N PHE A 202 9.40 6.74 13.45
CA PHE A 202 8.46 7.59 12.76
C PHE A 202 9.16 8.55 11.80
N TYR A 203 8.56 8.83 10.66
CA TYR A 203 8.99 9.88 9.73
C TYR A 203 7.78 10.49 9.04
N ILE A 204 7.92 11.73 8.59
CA ILE A 204 6.90 12.42 7.81
C ILE A 204 7.16 12.11 6.33
N PRO A 205 6.19 11.55 5.59
CA PRO A 205 6.34 11.27 4.17
C PRO A 205 6.65 12.52 3.35
N GLU A 206 7.40 12.38 2.26
CA GLU A 206 7.81 13.51 1.40
C GLU A 206 6.62 14.20 0.72
N ASN A 207 5.53 13.48 0.51
CA ASN A 207 4.29 13.99 -0.08
C ASN A 207 3.32 14.64 0.93
N VAL A 208 3.71 14.75 2.21
CA VAL A 208 2.95 15.43 3.26
C VAL A 208 3.41 16.88 3.38
N TYR A 209 2.49 17.80 3.32
CA TYR A 209 2.67 19.23 3.54
C TYR A 209 1.99 19.63 4.85
N ILE A 210 2.65 20.43 5.65
CA ILE A 210 2.11 20.95 6.92
C ILE A 210 1.95 22.46 6.76
N ILE A 211 0.77 22.97 7.08
CA ILE A 211 0.41 24.38 6.99
C ILE A 211 -0.18 24.82 8.34
#